data_ecb177545858a7de0c6c1890de28819c
#
_entry.id   ecb177545858a7de0c6c1890de28819c
#
_cell.length_a   1.000
_cell.length_b   1.000
_cell.length_c   1.000
_cell.angle_alpha   90.00
_cell.angle_beta   90.00
_cell.angle_gamma   90.00
#
_symmetry.space_group_name_H-M   'P 1'
#
loop_
_entity.id
_entity.type
_entity.pdbx_description
1 polymer ?
#
loop_
_entity_poly.entity_id
_entity_poly.type
_entity_poly.pdbx_seq_one_letter_code
_entity_poly.pdbx_strand_id
1 'polypeptide(L)'
;MREYSALNLTLLQSRSRVAEPMTPGRVTLDDPAFAVMTDLREVSAATTRPEETIDTAHAIMIRRGVRLLFVLDSDSRVAGVITATDLLGEKPMRFMQARGVSHADIQVEDIMTPAAMLEAMSILEVAQMRVGHVVATLKAVGRKHLMVSEDGGRIRGLFSASQVARQLGMEVQTFEVANTFADIEAALVR
;
A
#
# COMPACT_ATOMS: atom_id res chain seq x y z
N MET A 1 -5.98 -18.07 -39.49
CA MET A 1 -5.87 -16.70 -38.93
C MET A 1 -7.29 -16.15 -38.87
N ARG A 2 -7.76 -15.65 -37.70
CA ARG A 2 -9.07 -14.99 -37.60
C ARG A 2 -8.94 -13.61 -38.27
N GLU A 3 -9.80 -13.36 -39.24
CA GLU A 3 -9.87 -12.06 -39.93
C GLU A 3 -10.76 -11.13 -39.09
N TYR A 4 -10.22 -9.96 -38.70
CA TYR A 4 -10.97 -8.96 -37.94
C TYR A 4 -11.38 -7.84 -38.91
N SER A 5 -12.69 -7.54 -38.95
CA SER A 5 -13.21 -6.42 -39.74
C SER A 5 -13.06 -5.10 -38.96
N ALA A 6 -12.78 -4.02 -39.69
CA ALA A 6 -12.73 -2.68 -39.12
C ALA A 6 -14.11 -2.26 -38.59
N LEU A 7 -14.13 -1.52 -37.46
CA LEU A 7 -15.35 -0.95 -36.90
C LEU A 7 -15.72 0.37 -37.59
N ASN A 8 -17.02 0.64 -37.67
CA ASN A 8 -17.52 1.91 -38.18
C ASN A 8 -17.22 3.05 -37.20
N LEU A 9 -16.68 4.15 -37.71
CA LEU A 9 -16.45 5.38 -36.95
C LEU A 9 -17.53 6.39 -37.29
N THR A 10 -17.99 7.14 -36.29
CA THR A 10 -18.91 8.26 -36.45
C THR A 10 -18.26 9.54 -35.95
N LEU A 11 -18.59 10.67 -36.60
CA LEU A 11 -18.09 11.97 -36.16
C LEU A 11 -18.70 12.35 -34.81
N LEU A 12 -17.88 12.91 -33.93
CA LEU A 12 -18.33 13.47 -32.67
C LEU A 12 -19.26 14.67 -32.92
N GLN A 13 -20.30 14.80 -32.12
CA GLN A 13 -21.15 15.98 -32.13
C GLN A 13 -20.39 17.21 -31.61
N SER A 14 -20.68 18.40 -32.13
CA SER A 14 -19.99 19.64 -31.83
C SER A 14 -20.01 20.07 -30.35
N ARG A 15 -20.83 19.41 -29.51
CA ARG A 15 -20.94 19.65 -28.07
C ARG A 15 -20.69 18.39 -27.22
N SER A 16 -19.94 17.44 -27.76
CA SER A 16 -19.56 16.26 -26.99
C SER A 16 -18.79 16.65 -25.75
N ARG A 17 -19.10 16.01 -24.62
CA ARG A 17 -18.39 16.20 -23.35
C ARG A 17 -17.60 14.93 -23.03
N VAL A 18 -16.50 15.12 -22.31
CA VAL A 18 -15.76 13.99 -21.72
C VAL A 18 -16.62 13.42 -20.58
N ALA A 19 -16.74 12.10 -20.52
CA ALA A 19 -17.41 11.46 -19.39
C ALA A 19 -16.64 11.77 -18.09
N GLU A 20 -17.37 12.14 -17.05
CA GLU A 20 -16.78 12.28 -15.73
C GLU A 20 -16.47 10.91 -15.15
N PRO A 21 -15.36 10.73 -14.43
CA PRO A 21 -15.08 9.51 -13.72
C PRO A 21 -16.25 9.21 -12.78
N MET A 22 -16.74 7.98 -12.80
CA MET A 22 -17.67 7.54 -11.75
C MET A 22 -16.92 7.66 -10.43
N THR A 23 -17.34 8.62 -9.60
CA THR A 23 -16.83 8.71 -8.24
C THR A 23 -17.27 7.44 -7.53
N PRO A 24 -16.36 6.54 -7.12
CA PRO A 24 -16.74 5.40 -6.31
C PRO A 24 -17.57 5.92 -5.13
N GLY A 25 -18.69 5.29 -4.84
CA GLY A 25 -19.49 5.65 -3.68
C GLY A 25 -18.58 5.74 -2.45
N ARG A 26 -18.86 6.71 -1.57
CA ARG A 26 -18.06 6.90 -0.36
C ARG A 26 -18.09 5.59 0.44
N VAL A 27 -16.94 5.01 0.68
CA VAL A 27 -16.83 3.80 1.49
C VAL A 27 -17.20 4.15 2.93
N THR A 28 -17.95 3.27 3.58
CA THR A 28 -18.36 3.38 4.97
C THR A 28 -17.68 2.29 5.81
N LEU A 29 -17.76 2.39 7.13
CA LEU A 29 -17.21 1.35 8.04
C LEU A 29 -17.93 0.00 7.92
N ASP A 30 -19.19 0.01 7.46
CA ASP A 30 -20.02 -1.17 7.32
C ASP A 30 -19.86 -1.89 5.97
N ASP A 31 -19.11 -1.29 5.05
CA ASP A 31 -18.82 -1.91 3.76
C ASP A 31 -17.87 -3.11 3.92
N PRO A 32 -17.91 -4.09 2.99
CA PRO A 32 -16.97 -5.21 3.01
C PRO A 32 -15.51 -4.75 2.99
N ALA A 33 -14.65 -5.42 3.75
CA ALA A 33 -13.23 -5.07 3.84
C ALA A 33 -12.52 -5.06 2.48
N PHE A 34 -12.97 -5.89 1.53
CA PHE A 34 -12.45 -5.90 0.16
C PHE A 34 -12.57 -4.56 -0.56
N ALA A 35 -13.55 -3.72 -0.20
CA ALA A 35 -13.73 -2.40 -0.82
C ALA A 35 -12.52 -1.48 -0.62
N VAL A 36 -11.72 -1.71 0.41
CA VAL A 36 -10.54 -0.90 0.75
C VAL A 36 -9.21 -1.68 0.65
N MET A 37 -9.25 -2.93 0.20
CA MET A 37 -8.07 -3.74 0.00
C MET A 37 -7.39 -3.40 -1.33
N THR A 38 -6.08 -3.24 -1.32
CA THR A 38 -5.29 -3.28 -2.55
C THR A 38 -5.08 -4.73 -2.94
N ASP A 39 -5.75 -5.17 -4.00
CA ASP A 39 -5.66 -6.53 -4.51
C ASP A 39 -4.47 -6.67 -5.46
N LEU A 40 -3.49 -7.50 -5.11
CA LEU A 40 -2.29 -7.71 -5.91
C LEU A 40 -2.51 -8.63 -7.13
N ARG A 41 -3.73 -9.14 -7.32
CA ARG A 41 -4.13 -9.75 -8.60
C ARG A 41 -4.58 -8.72 -9.62
N GLU A 42 -5.05 -7.57 -9.17
CA GLU A 42 -5.53 -6.48 -10.02
C GLU A 42 -4.45 -5.44 -10.30
N VAL A 43 -3.56 -5.21 -9.31
CA VAL A 43 -2.46 -4.25 -9.43
C VAL A 43 -1.12 -4.90 -9.13
N SER A 44 -0.11 -4.59 -9.92
CA SER A 44 1.24 -5.11 -9.67
C SER A 44 1.81 -4.56 -8.39
N ALA A 45 2.34 -5.44 -7.54
CA ALA A 45 3.09 -5.05 -6.35
C ALA A 45 4.25 -4.12 -6.72
N ALA A 46 4.48 -3.11 -5.89
CA ALA A 46 5.70 -2.31 -5.99
C ALA A 46 6.81 -3.05 -5.22
N THR A 47 7.94 -3.27 -5.88
CA THR A 47 9.02 -4.11 -5.37
C THR A 47 10.36 -3.41 -5.45
N THR A 48 11.32 -3.91 -4.66
CA THR A 48 12.75 -3.56 -4.71
C THR A 48 13.56 -4.80 -4.38
N ARG A 49 14.89 -4.70 -4.41
CA ARG A 49 15.81 -5.77 -4.06
C ARG A 49 16.51 -5.47 -2.73
N PRO A 50 17.00 -6.50 -1.99
CA PRO A 50 17.74 -6.29 -0.74
C PRO A 50 18.98 -5.40 -0.91
N GLU A 51 19.71 -5.57 -2.01
CA GLU A 51 20.98 -4.92 -2.32
C GLU A 51 20.83 -3.48 -2.84
N GLU A 52 19.61 -3.06 -3.17
CA GLU A 52 19.35 -1.69 -3.62
C GLU A 52 19.57 -0.70 -2.48
N THR A 53 20.01 0.52 -2.83
CA THR A 53 20.15 1.59 -1.84
C THR A 53 18.78 2.10 -1.37
N ILE A 54 18.74 2.64 -0.17
CA ILE A 54 17.51 3.24 0.36
C ILE A 54 17.06 4.45 -0.47
N ASP A 55 17.96 5.17 -1.10
CA ASP A 55 17.62 6.28 -2.02
C ASP A 55 16.93 5.76 -3.28
N THR A 56 17.40 4.63 -3.85
CA THR A 56 16.73 3.95 -4.96
C THR A 56 15.33 3.50 -4.57
N ALA A 57 15.18 2.87 -3.40
CA ALA A 57 13.88 2.45 -2.90
C ALA A 57 12.92 3.64 -2.71
N HIS A 58 13.42 4.76 -2.19
CA HIS A 58 12.62 5.99 -2.04
C HIS A 58 12.17 6.54 -3.40
N ALA A 59 13.07 6.59 -4.38
CA ALA A 59 12.72 7.02 -5.74
C ALA A 59 11.65 6.12 -6.38
N ILE A 60 11.69 4.80 -6.14
CA ILE A 60 10.64 3.87 -6.58
C ILE A 60 9.31 4.20 -5.91
N MET A 61 9.29 4.45 -4.59
CA MET A 61 8.06 4.82 -3.87
C MET A 61 7.42 6.07 -4.45
N ILE A 62 8.20 7.12 -4.69
CA ILE A 62 7.73 8.38 -5.28
C ILE A 62 7.15 8.13 -6.68
N ARG A 63 7.90 7.46 -7.55
CA ARG A 63 7.48 7.20 -8.94
C ARG A 63 6.22 6.35 -9.03
N ARG A 64 6.06 5.37 -8.12
CA ARG A 64 4.90 4.48 -8.07
C ARG A 64 3.73 5.04 -7.25
N GLY A 65 3.91 6.14 -6.54
CA GLY A 65 2.90 6.71 -5.65
C GLY A 65 2.53 5.81 -4.46
N VAL A 66 3.49 5.00 -3.99
CA VAL A 66 3.29 4.04 -2.89
C VAL A 66 4.17 4.38 -1.69
N ARG A 67 3.82 3.83 -0.52
CA ARG A 67 4.56 4.02 0.74
C ARG A 67 5.11 2.72 1.32
N LEU A 68 5.01 1.62 0.57
CA LEU A 68 5.54 0.31 0.92
C LEU A 68 6.05 -0.36 -0.36
N LEU A 69 7.23 -0.98 -0.28
CA LEU A 69 7.74 -1.89 -1.28
C LEU A 69 7.93 -3.28 -0.67
N PHE A 70 7.57 -4.30 -1.43
CA PHE A 70 7.99 -5.65 -1.13
C PHE A 70 9.45 -5.83 -1.54
N VAL A 71 10.27 -6.36 -0.65
CA VAL A 71 11.67 -6.69 -0.93
C VAL A 71 11.70 -8.13 -1.39
N LEU A 72 12.14 -8.36 -2.63
CA LEU A 72 12.18 -9.68 -3.24
C LEU A 72 13.62 -10.16 -3.35
N ASP A 73 13.86 -11.42 -2.95
CA ASP A 73 15.13 -12.11 -3.13
C ASP A 73 15.36 -12.53 -4.61
N SER A 74 16.48 -13.21 -4.88
CA SER A 74 16.84 -13.72 -6.20
C SER A 74 15.81 -14.69 -6.79
N ASP A 75 15.10 -15.43 -5.93
CA ASP A 75 14.06 -16.39 -6.32
C ASP A 75 12.67 -15.73 -6.45
N SER A 76 12.61 -14.39 -6.39
CA SER A 76 11.37 -13.61 -6.40
C SER A 76 10.43 -13.92 -5.22
N ARG A 77 10.97 -14.38 -4.10
CA ARG A 77 10.24 -14.57 -2.85
C ARG A 77 10.35 -13.32 -1.99
N VAL A 78 9.36 -13.10 -1.14
CA VAL A 78 9.36 -11.95 -0.24
C VAL A 78 10.39 -12.16 0.87
N ALA A 79 11.51 -11.43 0.80
CA ALA A 79 12.53 -11.35 1.84
C ALA A 79 12.11 -10.42 2.98
N GLY A 80 11.25 -9.44 2.69
CA GLY A 80 10.77 -8.47 3.66
C GLY A 80 9.92 -7.37 3.04
N VAL A 81 9.72 -6.32 3.80
CA VAL A 81 9.11 -5.07 3.30
C VAL A 81 9.90 -3.87 3.80
N ILE A 82 9.88 -2.79 3.01
CA ILE A 82 10.41 -1.49 3.42
C ILE A 82 9.33 -0.44 3.21
N THR A 83 9.18 0.47 4.18
CA THR A 83 8.16 1.52 4.14
C THR A 83 8.78 2.91 4.08
N ALA A 84 8.00 3.91 3.67
CA ALA A 84 8.43 5.30 3.70
C ALA A 84 8.85 5.75 5.11
N THR A 85 8.25 5.17 6.17
CA THR A 85 8.65 5.44 7.56
C THR A 85 10.03 4.87 7.88
N ASP A 86 10.37 3.71 7.34
CA ASP A 86 11.70 3.12 7.52
C ASP A 86 12.77 4.00 6.88
N LEU A 87 12.46 4.54 5.67
CA LEU A 87 13.40 5.36 4.90
C LEU A 87 13.58 6.78 5.46
N LEU A 88 12.47 7.41 5.88
CA LEU A 88 12.45 8.82 6.28
C LEU A 88 12.48 9.03 7.80
N GLY A 89 12.40 7.96 8.57
CA GLY A 89 12.42 7.97 10.03
C GLY A 89 13.84 7.87 10.61
N GLU A 90 13.91 7.36 11.82
CA GLU A 90 15.17 7.29 12.57
C GLU A 90 16.08 6.10 12.20
N LYS A 91 15.55 5.09 11.48
CA LYS A 91 16.31 3.87 11.17
C LYS A 91 17.62 4.15 10.42
N PRO A 92 17.65 4.96 9.32
CA PRO A 92 18.89 5.25 8.63
C PRO A 92 19.93 5.91 9.54
N MET A 93 19.52 6.91 10.33
CA MET A 93 20.43 7.60 11.24
C MET A 93 21.00 6.65 12.30
N ARG A 94 20.17 5.80 12.89
CA ARG A 94 20.63 4.80 13.88
C ARG A 94 21.60 3.80 13.25
N PHE A 95 21.32 3.36 12.02
CA PHE A 95 22.21 2.43 11.31
C PHE A 95 23.56 3.06 10.98
N MET A 96 23.58 4.31 10.47
CA MET A 96 24.80 5.06 10.22
C MET A 96 25.66 5.18 11.49
N GLN A 97 25.05 5.57 12.62
CA GLN A 97 25.75 5.70 13.89
C GLN A 97 26.32 4.37 14.40
N ALA A 98 25.57 3.28 14.25
CA ALA A 98 25.97 1.96 14.73
C ALA A 98 27.07 1.30 13.87
N ARG A 99 27.09 1.58 12.55
CA ARG A 99 27.98 0.93 11.59
C ARG A 99 29.10 1.84 11.06
N GLY A 100 29.03 3.14 11.29
CA GLY A 100 30.01 4.10 10.78
C GLY A 100 30.01 4.25 9.25
N VAL A 101 28.85 4.02 8.61
CA VAL A 101 28.67 4.12 7.16
C VAL A 101 27.97 5.43 6.77
N SER A 102 28.06 5.83 5.50
CA SER A 102 27.33 6.99 5.00
C SER A 102 25.90 6.62 4.64
N HIS A 103 25.01 7.61 4.50
CA HIS A 103 23.62 7.40 4.10
C HIS A 103 23.50 6.69 2.73
N ALA A 104 24.38 7.05 1.80
CA ALA A 104 24.41 6.51 0.45
C ALA A 104 24.79 5.02 0.39
N ASP A 105 25.43 4.51 1.44
CA ASP A 105 25.88 3.11 1.51
C ASP A 105 24.82 2.19 2.16
N ILE A 106 23.75 2.75 2.71
CA ILE A 106 22.69 1.95 3.36
C ILE A 106 21.89 1.22 2.30
N GLN A 107 21.81 -0.09 2.45
CA GLN A 107 21.00 -0.96 1.59
C GLN A 107 19.60 -1.20 2.22
N VAL A 108 18.67 -1.63 1.38
CA VAL A 108 17.29 -1.94 1.79
C VAL A 108 17.29 -3.00 2.90
N GLU A 109 18.12 -4.03 2.76
CA GLU A 109 18.20 -5.14 3.74
C GLU A 109 18.65 -4.70 5.13
N ASP A 110 19.41 -3.62 5.22
CA ASP A 110 19.92 -3.08 6.49
C ASP A 110 18.81 -2.55 7.40
N ILE A 111 17.72 -2.03 6.82
CA ILE A 111 16.67 -1.34 7.57
C ILE A 111 15.25 -1.84 7.29
N MET A 112 15.06 -2.76 6.33
CA MET A 112 13.76 -3.38 6.05
C MET A 112 13.21 -4.14 7.26
N THR A 113 11.93 -4.45 7.24
CA THR A 113 11.33 -5.44 8.14
C THR A 113 11.42 -6.81 7.46
N PRO A 114 12.20 -7.77 8.01
CA PRO A 114 12.37 -9.09 7.42
C PRO A 114 11.06 -9.88 7.36
N ALA A 115 10.94 -10.79 6.39
CA ALA A 115 9.74 -11.62 6.20
C ALA A 115 9.35 -12.42 7.44
N ALA A 116 10.32 -12.89 8.23
CA ALA A 116 10.08 -13.63 9.46
C ALA A 116 9.36 -12.80 10.56
N MET A 117 9.36 -11.48 10.44
CA MET A 117 8.68 -10.55 11.35
C MET A 117 7.36 -10.02 10.79
N LEU A 118 6.96 -10.47 9.61
CA LEU A 118 5.71 -10.04 8.98
C LEU A 118 4.56 -10.93 9.43
N GLU A 119 3.42 -10.27 9.66
CA GLU A 119 2.15 -10.94 9.97
C GLU A 119 1.16 -10.60 8.87
N ALA A 120 0.29 -11.54 8.56
CA ALA A 120 -0.76 -11.38 7.56
C ALA A 120 -2.08 -11.96 8.07
N MET A 121 -3.18 -11.34 7.67
CA MET A 121 -4.52 -11.89 7.86
C MET A 121 -4.82 -12.89 6.74
N SER A 122 -5.61 -13.92 7.05
CA SER A 122 -6.11 -14.82 6.00
C SER A 122 -7.13 -14.11 5.12
N ILE A 123 -7.07 -14.36 3.80
CA ILE A 123 -8.09 -13.88 2.86
C ILE A 123 -9.51 -14.37 3.22
N LEU A 124 -9.60 -15.55 3.85
CA LEU A 124 -10.89 -16.11 4.29
C LEU A 124 -11.47 -15.32 5.47
N GLU A 125 -10.63 -14.83 6.37
CA GLU A 125 -11.06 -13.93 7.45
C GLU A 125 -11.49 -12.58 6.88
N VAL A 126 -10.69 -12.00 5.96
CA VAL A 126 -11.01 -10.73 5.30
C VAL A 126 -12.36 -10.79 4.58
N ALA A 127 -12.73 -11.94 4.00
CA ALA A 127 -14.02 -12.12 3.34
C ALA A 127 -15.24 -11.93 4.28
N GLN A 128 -15.05 -12.08 5.59
CA GLN A 128 -16.09 -11.90 6.59
C GLN A 128 -15.99 -10.56 7.34
N MET A 129 -14.94 -9.78 7.06
CA MET A 129 -14.68 -8.52 7.73
C MET A 129 -15.33 -7.33 7.02
N ARG A 130 -15.56 -6.27 7.80
CA ARG A 130 -15.96 -4.95 7.33
C ARG A 130 -14.80 -3.98 7.44
N VAL A 131 -14.89 -2.84 6.75
CA VAL A 131 -13.89 -1.77 6.81
C VAL A 131 -13.58 -1.35 8.27
N GLY A 132 -14.60 -1.29 9.13
CA GLY A 132 -14.44 -0.99 10.55
C GLY A 132 -13.48 -1.95 11.27
N HIS A 133 -13.50 -3.26 10.94
CA HIS A 133 -12.55 -4.22 11.52
C HIS A 133 -11.11 -3.95 11.07
N VAL A 134 -10.93 -3.56 9.79
CA VAL A 134 -9.61 -3.20 9.26
C VAL A 134 -9.04 -1.98 10.00
N VAL A 135 -9.87 -0.94 10.19
CA VAL A 135 -9.49 0.27 10.93
C VAL A 135 -9.11 -0.06 12.37
N ALA A 136 -9.95 -0.84 13.06
CA ALA A 136 -9.68 -1.27 14.44
C ALA A 136 -8.39 -2.08 14.57
N THR A 137 -8.13 -2.99 13.62
CA THR A 137 -6.91 -3.80 13.60
C THR A 137 -5.68 -2.94 13.36
N LEU A 138 -5.70 -2.06 12.35
CA LEU A 138 -4.59 -1.12 12.07
C LEU A 138 -4.24 -0.31 13.32
N LYS A 139 -5.27 0.19 14.03
CA LYS A 139 -5.10 0.94 15.28
C LYS A 139 -4.50 0.06 16.39
N ALA A 140 -5.05 -1.11 16.62
CA ALA A 140 -4.63 -2.00 17.71
C ALA A 140 -3.17 -2.43 17.57
N VAL A 141 -2.71 -2.72 16.34
CA VAL A 141 -1.32 -3.15 16.08
C VAL A 141 -0.36 -1.98 15.87
N GLY A 142 -0.84 -0.75 15.76
CA GLY A 142 -0.02 0.45 15.52
C GLY A 142 0.74 0.44 14.18
N ARG A 143 0.27 -0.34 13.20
CA ARG A 143 0.91 -0.47 11.89
C ARG A 143 0.16 0.33 10.83
N LYS A 144 0.91 0.83 9.85
CA LYS A 144 0.35 1.57 8.71
C LYS A 144 -0.16 0.67 7.59
N HIS A 145 0.26 -0.59 7.60
CA HIS A 145 -0.09 -1.58 6.59
C HIS A 145 -0.40 -2.91 7.27
N LEU A 146 -1.41 -3.60 6.77
CA LEU A 146 -1.74 -4.99 7.11
C LEU A 146 -1.69 -5.80 5.82
N MET A 147 -1.03 -6.95 5.86
CA MET A 147 -0.95 -7.86 4.72
C MET A 147 -2.09 -8.86 4.77
N VAL A 148 -2.49 -9.32 3.60
CA VAL A 148 -3.48 -10.38 3.42
C VAL A 148 -2.82 -11.52 2.67
N SER A 149 -2.87 -12.71 3.23
CA SER A 149 -2.33 -13.93 2.62
C SER A 149 -3.46 -14.85 2.14
N GLU A 150 -3.16 -15.59 1.09
CA GLU A 150 -3.97 -16.71 0.63
C GLU A 150 -3.23 -18.03 0.80
N ASP A 151 -3.87 -19.15 0.48
CA ASP A 151 -3.30 -20.48 0.61
C ASP A 151 -1.91 -20.59 -0.04
N GLY A 152 -1.00 -21.31 0.64
CA GLY A 152 0.38 -21.49 0.22
C GLY A 152 1.31 -20.31 0.58
N GLY A 153 0.88 -19.41 1.47
CA GLY A 153 1.72 -18.29 1.95
C GLY A 153 1.91 -17.16 0.94
N ARG A 154 1.08 -17.11 -0.10
CA ARG A 154 1.12 -16.05 -1.10
C ARG A 154 0.47 -14.78 -0.54
N ILE A 155 1.13 -13.63 -0.68
CA ILE A 155 0.53 -12.35 -0.33
C ILE A 155 -0.47 -11.96 -1.41
N ARG A 156 -1.76 -11.93 -1.04
CA ARG A 156 -2.89 -11.66 -1.93
C ARG A 156 -3.19 -10.16 -2.03
N GLY A 157 -2.97 -9.44 -0.96
CA GLY A 157 -3.28 -8.02 -0.90
C GLY A 157 -2.75 -7.33 0.34
N LEU A 158 -3.08 -6.08 0.46
CA LEU A 158 -2.72 -5.27 1.64
C LEU A 158 -3.77 -4.18 1.90
N PHE A 159 -3.86 -3.78 3.15
CA PHE A 159 -4.56 -2.58 3.60
C PHE A 159 -3.53 -1.51 3.95
N SER A 160 -3.74 -0.29 3.47
CA SER A 160 -2.95 0.88 3.83
C SER A 160 -3.81 1.86 4.63
N ALA A 161 -3.38 2.24 5.83
CA ALA A 161 -4.12 3.18 6.69
C ALA A 161 -4.45 4.49 5.95
N SER A 162 -3.49 5.05 5.20
CA SER A 162 -3.71 6.28 4.44
C SER A 162 -4.69 6.10 3.27
N GLN A 163 -4.71 4.92 2.62
CA GLN A 163 -5.66 4.63 1.55
C GLN A 163 -7.07 4.43 2.12
N VAL A 164 -7.21 3.66 3.20
CA VAL A 164 -8.48 3.45 3.89
C VAL A 164 -9.08 4.78 4.33
N ALA A 165 -8.28 5.65 4.98
CA ALA A 165 -8.73 6.97 5.41
C ALA A 165 -9.22 7.83 4.23
N ARG A 166 -8.48 7.84 3.10
CA ARG A 166 -8.89 8.57 1.88
C ARG A 166 -10.21 8.04 1.32
N GLN A 167 -10.39 6.73 1.27
CA GLN A 167 -11.63 6.10 0.76
C GLN A 167 -12.84 6.36 1.69
N LEU A 168 -12.61 6.52 3.00
CA LEU A 168 -13.61 6.99 3.96
C LEU A 168 -13.92 8.49 3.82
N GLY A 169 -13.24 9.19 2.89
CA GLY A 169 -13.44 10.62 2.62
C GLY A 169 -12.75 11.53 3.62
N MET A 170 -11.69 11.06 4.26
CA MET A 170 -10.89 11.83 5.20
C MET A 170 -9.69 12.47 4.49
N GLU A 171 -9.41 13.73 4.79
CA GLU A 171 -8.18 14.38 4.36
C GLU A 171 -7.00 13.81 5.17
N VAL A 172 -6.16 13.03 4.50
CA VAL A 172 -4.92 12.51 5.10
C VAL A 172 -3.82 13.55 4.90
N GLN A 173 -3.51 14.30 5.92
CA GLN A 173 -2.32 15.16 5.90
C GLN A 173 -1.07 14.26 5.85
N THR A 174 -0.20 14.53 4.89
CA THR A 174 0.85 13.62 4.40
C THR A 174 2.00 13.39 5.39
N PHE A 175 2.06 14.06 6.52
CA PHE A 175 3.26 14.14 7.36
C PHE A 175 3.20 13.50 8.76
N GLU A 176 2.04 13.10 9.30
CA GLU A 176 2.01 12.53 10.65
C GLU A 176 1.05 11.35 10.78
N VAL A 177 1.60 10.19 11.10
CA VAL A 177 0.84 8.93 11.26
C VAL A 177 0.11 8.86 12.59
N ALA A 178 0.58 9.57 13.59
CA ALA A 178 -0.13 9.72 14.88
C ALA A 178 -1.48 10.42 14.68
N ASN A 179 -1.56 11.37 13.75
CA ASN A 179 -2.77 12.12 13.45
C ASN A 179 -3.79 11.31 12.64
N THR A 180 -3.37 10.36 11.81
CA THR A 180 -4.30 9.60 10.96
C THR A 180 -5.32 8.81 11.79
N PHE A 181 -4.93 8.24 12.91
CA PHE A 181 -5.86 7.51 13.78
C PHE A 181 -6.73 8.45 14.63
N ALA A 182 -6.18 9.57 15.10
CA ALA A 182 -6.95 10.60 15.79
C ALA A 182 -7.98 11.26 14.86
N ASP A 183 -7.61 11.46 13.58
CA ASP A 183 -8.49 12.01 12.56
C ASP A 183 -9.63 11.03 12.21
N ILE A 184 -9.34 9.72 12.16
CA ILE A 184 -10.35 8.68 11.97
C ILE A 184 -11.34 8.68 13.16
N GLU A 185 -10.85 8.77 14.38
CA GLU A 185 -11.74 8.86 15.57
C GLU A 185 -12.60 10.12 15.56
N ALA A 186 -12.01 11.28 15.27
CA ALA A 186 -12.74 12.54 15.23
C ALA A 186 -13.84 12.57 14.15
N ALA A 187 -13.64 11.89 13.03
CA ALA A 187 -14.63 11.79 11.95
C ALA A 187 -15.73 10.77 12.24
N LEU A 188 -15.48 9.77 13.12
CA LEU A 188 -16.45 8.72 13.48
C LEU A 188 -17.41 9.15 14.61
N VAL A 189 -17.08 10.23 15.34
CA VAL A 189 -17.89 10.75 16.47
C VAL A 189 -18.91 11.81 15.99
N ARG A 190 -18.95 12.13 14.71
CA ARG A 190 -19.96 13.00 14.07
C ARG A 190 -20.97 12.17 13.30
#